data_7bd61a2143fd524e962acb69f5eee604
#
_entry.id   7bd61a2143fd524e962acb69f5eee604
#
_cell.length_a   1.000
_cell.length_b   1.000
_cell.length_c   1.000
_cell.angle_alpha   90.00
_cell.angle_beta   90.00
_cell.angle_gamma   90.00
#
_symmetry.space_group_name_H-M   'P 1'
#
loop_
_entity.id
_entity.type
_entity.pdbx_description
1 polymer ?
#
loop_
_entity_poly.entity_id
_entity_poly.type
_entity_poly.pdbx_seq_one_letter_code
_entity_poly.pdbx_strand_id
1 'polypeptide(L)'
;MLRSATLLAVSLLAAVPASAGDLRVVAYVIGWEAAPPPIDPTKLTHINFAFGQIEGGKAVLRHPGVAANLAYLRSLKAKNPRLKVLLSIGGWEAEGFSDAALSAESRHVFAASVVALLREHSLDGVDIDWEYPGQSVSGIKSRPEDKQNFTALLQTLRAQLGKRYLLSIASADREYFDFTEMDKLHGYLDFINVMTYDFFNALTPTTGHHAGLYAAPYAAPNDRNADASIKQHLGAGIPPDKLVLGVAFYGRGFAGVKPEHDGVNQPYERFEAAHPYAELVEKFIGRNGFVREWDEHAQAPFLWNAQTRAFITYDDPQSLASKAEYVRKHRLGGMMFWELSQDSGGALLDAIVNGLK
;
A
#
# COMPACT_ATOMS: atom_id res chain seq x y z
N MET A 1 -27.05 13.48 66.36
CA MET A 1 -27.22 13.58 64.90
C MET A 1 -25.83 13.44 64.25
N LEU A 2 -25.41 12.22 63.89
CA LEU A 2 -24.17 11.99 63.20
C LEU A 2 -24.44 12.06 61.68
N ARG A 3 -23.75 12.95 60.97
CA ARG A 3 -23.77 12.98 59.48
C ARG A 3 -22.63 12.08 58.97
N SER A 4 -23.00 11.00 58.31
CA SER A 4 -22.06 10.15 57.55
C SER A 4 -21.68 10.84 56.24
N ALA A 5 -20.40 11.10 56.02
CA ALA A 5 -19.83 11.55 54.75
C ALA A 5 -19.42 10.33 53.93
N THR A 6 -20.07 10.12 52.82
CA THR A 6 -19.71 9.07 51.84
C THR A 6 -18.60 9.61 50.92
N LEU A 7 -17.40 9.08 51.05
CA LEU A 7 -16.31 9.34 50.09
C LEU A 7 -16.56 8.53 48.82
N LEU A 8 -16.78 9.23 47.68
CA LEU A 8 -16.71 8.63 46.34
C LEU A 8 -15.24 8.45 45.94
N ALA A 9 -14.79 7.24 45.87
CA ALA A 9 -13.49 6.92 45.31
C ALA A 9 -13.59 6.89 43.76
N VAL A 10 -13.06 7.90 43.08
CA VAL A 10 -12.89 7.93 41.63
C VAL A 10 -11.65 7.09 41.30
N SER A 11 -11.85 5.87 40.83
CA SER A 11 -10.79 5.04 40.29
C SER A 11 -10.38 5.59 38.92
N LEU A 12 -9.23 6.28 38.84
CA LEU A 12 -8.53 6.50 37.58
C LEU A 12 -8.07 5.16 37.02
N LEU A 13 -8.76 4.65 36.02
CA LEU A 13 -8.21 3.61 35.16
C LEU A 13 -7.05 4.24 34.37
N ALA A 14 -5.83 3.98 34.82
CA ALA A 14 -4.63 4.23 34.03
C ALA A 14 -4.75 3.37 32.75
N ALA A 15 -4.87 4.01 31.60
CA ALA A 15 -4.77 3.33 30.32
C ALA A 15 -3.38 2.68 30.26
N VAL A 16 -3.33 1.36 30.32
CA VAL A 16 -2.10 0.60 30.05
C VAL A 16 -1.72 0.96 28.60
N PRO A 17 -0.51 1.49 28.35
CA PRO A 17 -0.07 1.71 26.99
C PRO A 17 -0.09 0.34 26.30
N ALA A 18 -0.83 0.23 25.19
CA ALA A 18 -0.77 -0.93 24.32
C ALA A 18 0.71 -1.16 24.04
N SER A 19 1.19 -2.36 24.34
CA SER A 19 2.53 -2.81 23.94
C SER A 19 2.67 -2.44 22.45
N ALA A 20 3.67 -1.65 22.09
CA ALA A 20 4.00 -1.39 20.70
C ALA A 20 4.32 -2.75 20.08
N GLY A 21 3.33 -3.37 19.43
CA GLY A 21 3.56 -4.54 18.60
C GLY A 21 4.60 -4.17 17.57
N ASP A 22 5.47 -5.09 17.20
CA ASP A 22 6.50 -4.85 16.18
C ASP A 22 5.83 -4.22 14.94
N LEU A 23 6.29 -3.03 14.51
CA LEU A 23 5.77 -2.34 13.33
C LEU A 23 5.95 -3.23 12.10
N ARG A 24 4.94 -3.26 11.23
CA ARG A 24 4.99 -4.07 10.01
C ARG A 24 5.92 -3.42 8.99
N VAL A 25 6.73 -4.26 8.34
CA VAL A 25 7.45 -3.96 7.10
C VAL A 25 6.93 -4.93 6.06
N VAL A 26 6.07 -4.45 5.15
CA VAL A 26 5.34 -5.26 4.17
C VAL A 26 5.91 -5.03 2.78
N ALA A 27 6.50 -6.07 2.19
CA ALA A 27 7.02 -6.04 0.83
C ALA A 27 6.01 -6.63 -0.16
N TYR A 28 5.67 -5.92 -1.24
CA TYR A 28 5.14 -6.59 -2.42
C TYR A 28 6.28 -7.20 -3.22
N VAL A 29 6.09 -8.45 -3.66
CA VAL A 29 7.03 -9.19 -4.49
C VAL A 29 6.29 -9.72 -5.70
N ILE A 30 6.71 -9.29 -6.90
CA ILE A 30 6.05 -9.65 -8.15
C ILE A 30 6.31 -11.10 -8.53
N GLY A 31 5.27 -11.75 -9.05
CA GLY A 31 5.28 -13.19 -9.37
C GLY A 31 5.39 -13.51 -10.85
N TRP A 32 5.35 -12.51 -11.74
CA TRP A 32 5.41 -12.70 -13.19
C TRP A 32 6.83 -12.68 -13.75
N GLU A 33 7.83 -12.32 -12.97
CA GLU A 33 9.23 -12.50 -13.33
C GLU A 33 9.74 -13.91 -13.04
N ALA A 34 10.85 -14.29 -13.67
CA ALA A 34 11.35 -15.65 -13.59
C ALA A 34 11.70 -16.10 -12.16
N ALA A 35 12.23 -15.20 -11.34
CA ALA A 35 12.51 -15.45 -9.93
C ALA A 35 12.50 -14.13 -9.15
N PRO A 36 12.06 -14.14 -7.87
CA PRO A 36 12.22 -12.99 -6.98
C PRO A 36 13.71 -12.66 -6.79
N PRO A 37 14.04 -11.36 -6.53
CA PRO A 37 15.41 -10.99 -6.18
C PRO A 37 15.86 -11.66 -4.87
N PRO A 38 17.16 -11.67 -4.56
CA PRO A 38 17.64 -12.08 -3.25
C PRO A 38 17.02 -11.21 -2.14
N ILE A 39 16.41 -11.84 -1.15
CA ILE A 39 15.69 -11.17 -0.06
C ILE A 39 16.39 -11.42 1.27
N ASP A 40 16.67 -10.34 2.01
CA ASP A 40 17.01 -10.45 3.43
C ASP A 40 15.72 -10.49 4.28
N PRO A 41 15.28 -11.67 4.72
CA PRO A 41 14.02 -11.79 5.44
C PRO A 41 14.05 -11.16 6.84
N THR A 42 15.21 -10.82 7.37
CA THR A 42 15.34 -10.21 8.70
C THR A 42 14.87 -8.76 8.73
N LYS A 43 14.77 -8.14 7.54
CA LYS A 43 14.28 -6.78 7.35
C LYS A 43 12.76 -6.70 7.13
N LEU A 44 12.08 -7.84 6.97
CA LEU A 44 10.67 -7.89 6.61
C LEU A 44 9.85 -8.60 7.70
N THR A 45 8.60 -8.17 7.87
CA THR A 45 7.61 -8.88 8.68
C THR A 45 6.61 -9.64 7.81
N HIS A 46 6.28 -9.07 6.64
CA HIS A 46 5.30 -9.61 5.71
C HIS A 46 5.81 -9.52 4.26
N ILE A 47 5.45 -10.50 3.45
CA ILE A 47 5.58 -10.48 2.00
C ILE A 47 4.20 -10.73 1.41
N ASN A 48 3.75 -9.84 0.53
CA ASN A 48 2.59 -10.01 -0.33
C ASN A 48 3.08 -10.44 -1.71
N PHE A 49 2.85 -11.70 -2.07
CA PHE A 49 3.20 -12.23 -3.40
C PHE A 49 2.16 -11.77 -4.42
N ALA A 50 2.54 -10.97 -5.38
CA ALA A 50 1.69 -10.32 -6.37
C ALA A 50 1.86 -10.93 -7.77
N PHE A 51 0.83 -11.45 -8.46
CA PHE A 51 -0.53 -11.51 -8.00
C PHE A 51 -1.17 -12.87 -8.33
N GLY A 52 -2.10 -13.30 -7.48
CA GLY A 52 -3.14 -14.22 -7.90
C GLY A 52 -4.19 -13.50 -8.74
N GLN A 53 -4.91 -14.22 -9.58
CA GLN A 53 -5.93 -13.73 -10.50
C GLN A 53 -7.29 -14.37 -10.19
N ILE A 54 -8.36 -13.86 -10.80
CA ILE A 54 -9.71 -14.44 -10.67
C ILE A 54 -10.17 -14.95 -12.02
N GLU A 55 -10.55 -16.22 -12.08
CA GLU A 55 -11.08 -16.84 -13.28
C GLU A 55 -12.25 -17.75 -12.95
N GLY A 56 -13.34 -17.58 -13.65
CA GLY A 56 -14.57 -18.33 -13.37
C GLY A 56 -15.04 -18.19 -11.92
N GLY A 57 -14.80 -17.02 -11.30
CA GLY A 57 -15.14 -16.73 -9.91
C GLY A 57 -14.21 -17.39 -8.87
N LYS A 58 -13.07 -17.95 -9.27
CA LYS A 58 -12.09 -18.60 -8.40
C LYS A 58 -10.75 -17.89 -8.43
N ALA A 59 -10.07 -17.84 -7.29
CA ALA A 59 -8.68 -17.45 -7.25
C ALA A 59 -7.80 -18.51 -7.92
N VAL A 60 -6.88 -18.08 -8.79
CA VAL A 60 -5.95 -18.93 -9.54
C VAL A 60 -4.55 -18.34 -9.55
N LEU A 61 -3.55 -19.17 -9.81
CA LEU A 61 -2.15 -18.79 -10.01
C LEU A 61 -1.73 -19.23 -11.42
N ARG A 62 -1.40 -18.28 -12.29
CA ARG A 62 -1.17 -18.56 -13.72
C ARG A 62 0.26 -18.45 -14.19
N HIS A 63 1.08 -17.64 -13.53
CA HIS A 63 2.41 -17.38 -14.03
C HIS A 63 3.31 -18.62 -13.94
N PRO A 64 4.09 -18.94 -14.97
CA PRO A 64 5.10 -19.98 -14.90
C PRO A 64 6.06 -19.70 -13.74
N GLY A 65 6.40 -20.74 -12.96
CA GLY A 65 7.34 -20.58 -11.84
C GLY A 65 6.71 -20.16 -10.50
N VAL A 66 5.43 -19.84 -10.44
CA VAL A 66 4.73 -19.43 -9.19
C VAL A 66 5.00 -20.40 -8.04
N ALA A 67 4.89 -21.71 -8.27
CA ALA A 67 5.12 -22.70 -7.21
C ALA A 67 6.56 -22.65 -6.67
N ALA A 68 7.55 -22.46 -7.56
CA ALA A 68 8.95 -22.31 -7.16
C ALA A 68 9.18 -20.99 -6.41
N ASN A 69 8.59 -19.89 -6.89
CA ASN A 69 8.69 -18.58 -6.23
C ASN A 69 8.07 -18.61 -4.82
N LEU A 70 6.88 -19.17 -4.67
CA LEU A 70 6.25 -19.33 -3.35
C LEU A 70 7.05 -20.26 -2.43
N ALA A 71 7.64 -21.35 -2.97
CA ALA A 71 8.52 -22.22 -2.20
C ALA A 71 9.78 -21.49 -1.72
N TYR A 72 10.38 -20.66 -2.58
CA TYR A 72 11.49 -19.79 -2.20
C TYR A 72 11.08 -18.81 -1.08
N LEU A 73 10.00 -18.07 -1.24
CA LEU A 73 9.54 -17.11 -0.23
C LEU A 73 9.26 -17.80 1.13
N ARG A 74 8.68 -18.99 1.11
CA ARG A 74 8.49 -19.77 2.34
C ARG A 74 9.81 -20.22 2.96
N SER A 75 10.82 -20.56 2.16
CA SER A 75 12.13 -20.98 2.66
C SER A 75 12.83 -19.90 3.49
N LEU A 76 12.50 -18.62 3.23
CA LEU A 76 13.01 -17.48 3.99
C LEU A 76 12.65 -17.54 5.48
N LYS A 77 11.57 -18.24 5.83
CA LYS A 77 11.17 -18.47 7.23
C LYS A 77 12.22 -19.26 8.04
N ALA A 78 13.12 -19.98 7.38
CA ALA A 78 14.23 -20.61 8.08
C ALA A 78 15.17 -19.60 8.75
N LYS A 79 15.30 -18.39 8.15
CA LYS A 79 16.08 -17.28 8.72
C LYS A 79 15.22 -16.32 9.58
N ASN A 80 13.95 -16.15 9.24
CA ASN A 80 12.99 -15.37 10.02
C ASN A 80 11.69 -16.15 10.24
N PRO A 81 11.57 -16.93 11.33
CA PRO A 81 10.36 -17.73 11.61
C PRO A 81 9.08 -16.91 11.82
N ARG A 82 9.20 -15.60 12.11
CA ARG A 82 8.05 -14.69 12.27
C ARG A 82 7.54 -14.13 10.96
N LEU A 83 8.30 -14.27 9.86
CA LEU A 83 7.90 -13.78 8.54
C LEU A 83 6.55 -14.38 8.10
N LYS A 84 5.66 -13.54 7.62
CA LYS A 84 4.38 -13.92 7.01
C LYS A 84 4.46 -13.80 5.50
N VAL A 85 3.98 -14.82 4.79
CA VAL A 85 3.88 -14.79 3.32
C VAL A 85 2.42 -14.91 2.96
N LEU A 86 1.88 -13.86 2.34
CA LEU A 86 0.50 -13.77 1.89
C LEU A 86 0.44 -13.85 0.35
N LEU A 87 -0.67 -14.34 -0.16
CA LEU A 87 -1.02 -14.21 -1.57
C LEU A 87 -1.81 -12.91 -1.75
N SER A 88 -1.29 -11.97 -2.53
CA SER A 88 -2.08 -10.83 -3.01
C SER A 88 -2.84 -11.24 -4.25
N ILE A 89 -4.15 -10.96 -4.29
CA ILE A 89 -5.03 -11.26 -5.42
C ILE A 89 -5.55 -9.93 -5.95
N GLY A 90 -5.37 -9.69 -7.25
CA GLY A 90 -5.83 -8.47 -7.89
C GLY A 90 -4.72 -7.68 -8.57
N GLY A 91 -4.62 -6.41 -8.23
CA GLY A 91 -3.76 -5.41 -8.86
C GLY A 91 -4.46 -4.62 -9.95
N TRP A 92 -3.76 -3.65 -10.52
CA TRP A 92 -4.27 -2.80 -11.60
C TRP A 92 -4.77 -3.63 -12.81
N GLU A 93 -5.94 -3.30 -13.34
CA GLU A 93 -6.61 -4.02 -14.44
C GLU A 93 -7.05 -5.46 -14.10
N ALA A 94 -7.00 -5.89 -12.86
CA ALA A 94 -7.39 -7.25 -12.49
C ALA A 94 -8.91 -7.44 -12.51
N GLU A 95 -9.37 -8.27 -13.43
CA GLU A 95 -10.79 -8.59 -13.63
C GLU A 95 -11.33 -9.65 -12.66
N GLY A 96 -12.64 -9.73 -12.58
CA GLY A 96 -13.37 -10.84 -11.94
C GLY A 96 -13.89 -10.56 -10.55
N PHE A 97 -13.46 -9.50 -9.85
CA PHE A 97 -13.92 -9.19 -8.49
C PHE A 97 -15.41 -8.89 -8.41
N SER A 98 -15.93 -8.04 -9.32
CA SER A 98 -17.34 -7.66 -9.30
C SER A 98 -18.27 -8.88 -9.52
N ASP A 99 -17.83 -9.90 -10.27
CA ASP A 99 -18.57 -11.15 -10.42
C ASP A 99 -18.38 -12.09 -9.22
N ALA A 100 -17.15 -12.20 -8.70
CA ALA A 100 -16.85 -13.01 -7.52
C ALA A 100 -17.57 -12.51 -6.25
N ALA A 101 -17.78 -11.20 -6.14
CA ALA A 101 -18.42 -10.56 -5.00
C ALA A 101 -19.96 -10.54 -5.09
N LEU A 102 -20.56 -10.82 -6.28
CA LEU A 102 -21.95 -10.51 -6.62
C LEU A 102 -22.98 -11.21 -5.72
N SER A 103 -22.85 -12.50 -5.50
CA SER A 103 -23.81 -13.29 -4.74
C SER A 103 -23.16 -14.04 -3.56
N ALA A 104 -23.97 -14.51 -2.62
CA ALA A 104 -23.47 -15.34 -1.53
C ALA A 104 -22.78 -16.61 -2.05
N GLU A 105 -23.28 -17.19 -3.13
CA GLU A 105 -22.70 -18.38 -3.75
C GLU A 105 -21.34 -18.06 -4.39
N SER A 106 -21.26 -17.01 -5.22
CA SER A 106 -19.99 -16.63 -5.85
C SER A 106 -18.93 -16.24 -4.83
N ARG A 107 -19.28 -15.51 -3.77
CA ARG A 107 -18.36 -15.20 -2.66
C ARG A 107 -17.86 -16.47 -1.95
N HIS A 108 -18.73 -17.46 -1.75
CA HIS A 108 -18.34 -18.76 -1.17
C HIS A 108 -17.37 -19.53 -2.06
N VAL A 109 -17.63 -19.58 -3.37
CA VAL A 109 -16.75 -20.23 -4.36
C VAL A 109 -15.38 -19.55 -4.37
N PHE A 110 -15.35 -18.22 -4.42
CA PHE A 110 -14.09 -17.45 -4.37
C PHE A 110 -13.33 -17.74 -3.08
N ALA A 111 -13.96 -17.57 -1.93
CA ALA A 111 -13.29 -17.74 -0.62
C ALA A 111 -12.78 -19.19 -0.43
N ALA A 112 -13.53 -20.19 -0.89
CA ALA A 112 -13.07 -21.59 -0.83
C ALA A 112 -11.83 -21.82 -1.71
N SER A 113 -11.77 -21.22 -2.90
CA SER A 113 -10.60 -21.31 -3.78
C SER A 113 -9.37 -20.62 -3.16
N VAL A 114 -9.55 -19.46 -2.52
CA VAL A 114 -8.49 -18.78 -1.77
C VAL A 114 -7.94 -19.70 -0.68
N VAL A 115 -8.81 -20.27 0.17
CA VAL A 115 -8.38 -21.19 1.25
C VAL A 115 -7.65 -22.41 0.69
N ALA A 116 -8.07 -22.93 -0.45
CA ALA A 116 -7.40 -24.06 -1.12
C ALA A 116 -5.97 -23.69 -1.51
N LEU A 117 -5.75 -22.53 -2.17
CA LEU A 117 -4.42 -22.03 -2.53
C LEU A 117 -3.54 -21.78 -1.30
N LEU A 118 -4.08 -21.17 -0.23
CA LEU A 118 -3.32 -20.94 1.00
C LEU A 118 -2.83 -22.25 1.63
N ARG A 119 -3.65 -23.30 1.60
CA ARG A 119 -3.29 -24.63 2.11
C ARG A 119 -2.26 -25.31 1.21
N GLU A 120 -2.49 -25.34 -0.09
CA GLU A 120 -1.62 -25.97 -1.09
C GLU A 120 -0.21 -25.39 -1.01
N HIS A 121 -0.11 -24.06 -0.96
CA HIS A 121 1.18 -23.37 -0.93
C HIS A 121 1.67 -23.06 0.48
N SER A 122 0.98 -23.49 1.55
CA SER A 122 1.32 -23.27 2.97
C SER A 122 1.60 -21.79 3.29
N LEU A 123 0.71 -20.89 2.84
CA LEU A 123 0.79 -19.45 3.04
C LEU A 123 0.14 -19.03 4.37
N ASP A 124 0.43 -17.81 4.83
CA ASP A 124 -0.05 -17.29 6.10
C ASP A 124 -1.35 -16.48 5.97
N GLY A 125 -1.75 -16.10 4.76
CA GLY A 125 -2.94 -15.29 4.55
C GLY A 125 -3.11 -14.82 3.11
N VAL A 126 -4.09 -13.96 2.92
CA VAL A 126 -4.44 -13.34 1.65
C VAL A 126 -4.54 -11.82 1.81
N ASP A 127 -4.09 -11.11 0.80
CA ASP A 127 -4.29 -9.70 0.57
C ASP A 127 -5.22 -9.51 -0.62
N ILE A 128 -6.19 -8.61 -0.55
CA ILE A 128 -7.14 -8.33 -1.64
C ILE A 128 -6.84 -6.94 -2.19
N ASP A 129 -6.44 -6.90 -3.44
CA ASP A 129 -6.09 -5.69 -4.17
C ASP A 129 -7.06 -5.44 -5.32
N TRP A 130 -8.27 -4.97 -4.99
CA TRP A 130 -9.31 -4.64 -5.96
C TRP A 130 -9.24 -3.16 -6.35
N GLU A 131 -8.84 -2.89 -7.61
CA GLU A 131 -8.61 -1.52 -8.10
C GLU A 131 -9.58 -1.12 -9.23
N TYR A 132 -10.83 -0.67 -8.97
CA TYR A 132 -11.40 -0.43 -7.64
C TYR A 132 -12.85 -0.90 -7.59
N PRO A 133 -13.42 -1.23 -6.42
CA PRO A 133 -14.84 -1.54 -6.28
C PRO A 133 -15.72 -0.40 -6.84
N GLY A 134 -16.76 -0.73 -7.60
CA GLY A 134 -17.72 0.24 -8.14
C GLY A 134 -17.16 1.21 -9.20
N GLN A 135 -15.91 1.06 -9.61
CA GLN A 135 -15.22 1.96 -10.54
C GLN A 135 -14.64 1.17 -11.72
N SER A 136 -14.65 1.76 -12.92
CA SER A 136 -14.08 1.18 -14.14
C SER A 136 -12.85 1.94 -14.64
N VAL A 137 -12.18 2.70 -13.78
CA VAL A 137 -11.05 3.56 -14.15
C VAL A 137 -9.87 2.78 -14.74
N SER A 138 -9.68 1.54 -14.31
CA SER A 138 -8.66 0.62 -14.85
C SER A 138 -9.17 -0.24 -16.01
N GLY A 139 -10.39 0.03 -16.52
CA GLY A 139 -11.01 -0.77 -17.60
C GLY A 139 -11.73 -2.03 -17.14
N ILE A 140 -11.77 -2.31 -15.84
CA ILE A 140 -12.42 -3.49 -15.26
C ILE A 140 -13.94 -3.33 -15.17
N LYS A 141 -14.63 -4.47 -15.08
CA LYS A 141 -16.06 -4.54 -14.80
C LYS A 141 -16.38 -4.04 -13.40
N SER A 142 -17.37 -3.16 -13.30
CA SER A 142 -17.85 -2.62 -12.04
C SER A 142 -19.37 -2.58 -11.97
N ARG A 143 -19.91 -2.53 -10.75
CA ARG A 143 -21.34 -2.40 -10.46
C ARG A 143 -21.58 -1.47 -9.29
N PRO A 144 -22.72 -0.77 -9.22
CA PRO A 144 -23.05 0.05 -8.03
C PRO A 144 -23.08 -0.76 -6.73
N GLU A 145 -23.47 -2.04 -6.81
CA GLU A 145 -23.55 -2.98 -5.68
C GLU A 145 -22.19 -3.45 -5.19
N ASP A 146 -21.11 -3.18 -5.90
CA ASP A 146 -19.74 -3.56 -5.50
C ASP A 146 -19.38 -2.99 -4.13
N LYS A 147 -19.93 -1.82 -3.78
CA LYS A 147 -19.74 -1.21 -2.46
C LYS A 147 -20.09 -2.14 -1.31
N GLN A 148 -21.31 -2.66 -1.30
CA GLN A 148 -21.80 -3.58 -0.26
C GLN A 148 -21.26 -5.00 -0.49
N ASN A 149 -21.10 -5.39 -1.75
CA ASN A 149 -20.59 -6.70 -2.12
C ASN A 149 -19.15 -6.91 -1.69
N PHE A 150 -18.32 -5.85 -1.71
CA PHE A 150 -16.95 -5.93 -1.21
C PHE A 150 -16.92 -6.21 0.30
N THR A 151 -17.73 -5.50 1.07
CA THR A 151 -17.89 -5.78 2.51
C THR A 151 -18.31 -7.23 2.76
N ALA A 152 -19.31 -7.71 2.01
CA ALA A 152 -19.81 -9.08 2.13
C ALA A 152 -18.78 -10.14 1.67
N LEU A 153 -17.94 -9.83 0.67
CA LEU A 153 -16.83 -10.67 0.24
C LEU A 153 -15.80 -10.84 1.35
N LEU A 154 -15.37 -9.72 1.97
CA LEU A 154 -14.41 -9.74 3.08
C LEU A 154 -14.96 -10.46 4.32
N GLN A 155 -16.25 -10.29 4.61
CA GLN A 155 -16.93 -11.05 5.67
C GLN A 155 -16.90 -12.56 5.36
N THR A 156 -17.19 -12.96 4.13
CA THR A 156 -17.16 -14.37 3.71
C THR A 156 -15.76 -14.95 3.77
N LEU A 157 -14.75 -14.19 3.28
CA LEU A 157 -13.34 -14.57 3.39
C LEU A 157 -12.95 -14.77 4.85
N ARG A 158 -13.24 -13.81 5.72
CA ARG A 158 -12.91 -13.90 7.16
C ARG A 158 -13.57 -15.13 7.82
N ALA A 159 -14.82 -15.42 7.48
CA ALA A 159 -15.52 -16.59 8.01
C ALA A 159 -14.83 -17.91 7.61
N GLN A 160 -14.33 -18.04 6.39
CA GLN A 160 -13.65 -19.24 5.91
C GLN A 160 -12.18 -19.33 6.33
N LEU A 161 -11.49 -18.20 6.42
CA LEU A 161 -10.10 -18.10 6.88
C LEU A 161 -9.98 -18.33 8.39
N GLY A 162 -11.02 -18.02 9.15
CA GLY A 162 -11.02 -18.03 10.60
C GLY A 162 -9.94 -17.11 11.20
N LYS A 163 -9.40 -17.48 12.35
CA LYS A 163 -8.28 -16.76 13.00
C LYS A 163 -6.90 -17.27 12.57
N ARG A 164 -6.86 -18.31 11.75
CA ARG A 164 -5.61 -18.95 11.34
C ARG A 164 -4.84 -18.13 10.31
N TYR A 165 -5.57 -17.55 9.36
CA TYR A 165 -5.00 -16.86 8.23
C TYR A 165 -5.21 -15.35 8.34
N LEU A 166 -4.21 -14.59 7.93
CA LEU A 166 -4.29 -13.14 7.82
C LEU A 166 -5.17 -12.75 6.62
N LEU A 167 -5.88 -11.64 6.78
CA LEU A 167 -6.65 -11.00 5.70
C LEU A 167 -6.33 -9.51 5.71
N SER A 168 -5.77 -9.01 4.62
CA SER A 168 -5.53 -7.59 4.38
C SER A 168 -6.14 -7.13 3.07
N ILE A 169 -6.14 -5.84 2.84
CA ILE A 169 -6.46 -5.23 1.56
C ILE A 169 -5.41 -4.19 1.20
N ALA A 170 -5.23 -3.92 -0.10
CA ALA A 170 -4.75 -2.65 -0.59
C ALA A 170 -5.93 -1.67 -0.66
N SER A 171 -5.72 -0.42 -0.25
CA SER A 171 -6.77 0.60 -0.14
C SER A 171 -6.28 1.92 -0.69
N ALA A 172 -7.16 2.67 -1.32
CA ALA A 172 -6.92 4.02 -1.82
C ALA A 172 -7.69 5.08 -1.01
N ASP A 173 -7.54 6.33 -1.39
CA ASP A 173 -8.20 7.49 -0.78
C ASP A 173 -9.34 8.04 -1.64
N ARG A 174 -9.95 9.16 -1.22
CA ARG A 174 -10.95 9.94 -1.95
C ARG A 174 -12.15 9.11 -2.37
N GLU A 175 -12.41 9.01 -3.67
CA GLU A 175 -13.57 8.32 -4.26
C GLU A 175 -13.63 6.84 -3.89
N TYR A 176 -12.51 6.22 -3.49
CA TYR A 176 -12.53 4.84 -2.97
C TYR A 176 -13.50 4.69 -1.80
N PHE A 177 -13.64 5.72 -0.96
CA PHE A 177 -14.57 5.72 0.17
C PHE A 177 -16.04 5.89 -0.26
N ASP A 178 -16.31 6.50 -1.42
CA ASP A 178 -17.66 6.57 -1.96
C ASP A 178 -18.15 5.20 -2.42
N PHE A 179 -17.22 4.34 -2.86
CA PHE A 179 -17.49 3.01 -3.39
C PHE A 179 -17.11 1.85 -2.44
N THR A 180 -16.80 2.15 -1.19
CA THR A 180 -16.51 1.15 -0.15
C THR A 180 -17.18 1.53 1.18
N GLU A 181 -17.40 0.54 2.03
CA GLU A 181 -17.90 0.75 3.40
C GLU A 181 -16.75 0.59 4.40
N MET A 182 -15.74 1.51 4.32
CA MET A 182 -14.51 1.41 5.10
C MET A 182 -14.75 1.37 6.62
N ASP A 183 -15.80 2.03 7.08
CA ASP A 183 -16.28 2.03 8.46
C ASP A 183 -16.72 0.64 8.95
N LYS A 184 -17.10 -0.25 8.05
CA LYS A 184 -17.56 -1.60 8.36
C LYS A 184 -16.52 -2.67 8.03
N LEU A 185 -15.95 -2.60 6.82
CA LEU A 185 -15.11 -3.68 6.29
C LEU A 185 -13.82 -3.88 7.09
N HIS A 186 -13.28 -2.80 7.72
CA HIS A 186 -12.06 -2.90 8.51
C HIS A 186 -12.19 -3.87 9.70
N GLY A 187 -13.40 -4.16 10.15
CA GLY A 187 -13.69 -5.13 11.21
C GLY A 187 -13.29 -6.57 10.83
N TYR A 188 -13.25 -6.90 9.55
CA TYR A 188 -12.87 -8.22 9.05
C TYR A 188 -11.37 -8.36 8.77
N LEU A 189 -10.62 -7.26 8.77
CA LEU A 189 -9.22 -7.19 8.36
C LEU A 189 -8.26 -7.21 9.54
N ASP A 190 -7.07 -7.80 9.33
CA ASP A 190 -5.96 -7.71 10.27
C ASP A 190 -5.18 -6.40 10.10
N PHE A 191 -5.01 -5.93 8.87
CA PHE A 191 -4.40 -4.65 8.54
C PHE A 191 -4.81 -4.19 7.14
N ILE A 192 -4.50 -2.94 6.80
CA ILE A 192 -4.82 -2.28 5.54
C ILE A 192 -3.55 -1.64 4.99
N ASN A 193 -3.13 -2.05 3.79
CA ASN A 193 -2.05 -1.43 3.04
C ASN A 193 -2.60 -0.21 2.31
N VAL A 194 -2.36 0.99 2.83
CA VAL A 194 -2.84 2.22 2.22
C VAL A 194 -1.89 2.62 1.11
N MET A 195 -2.36 2.65 -0.14
CA MET A 195 -1.59 3.03 -1.32
C MET A 195 -1.37 4.55 -1.37
N THR A 196 -0.50 5.05 -0.50
CA THR A 196 -0.13 6.47 -0.40
C THR A 196 0.92 6.85 -1.43
N TYR A 197 0.66 6.49 -2.68
CA TYR A 197 1.45 6.79 -3.87
C TYR A 197 0.55 6.89 -5.10
N ASP A 198 1.14 7.19 -6.26
CA ASP A 198 0.43 7.44 -7.53
C ASP A 198 -0.59 8.59 -7.45
N PHE A 199 -0.35 9.55 -6.55
CA PHE A 199 -1.19 10.74 -6.43
C PHE A 199 -1.14 11.61 -7.69
N PHE A 200 0.02 11.65 -8.36
CA PHE A 200 0.24 12.27 -9.66
C PHE A 200 0.82 11.25 -10.63
N ASN A 201 0.15 11.05 -11.75
CA ASN A 201 0.47 10.03 -12.75
C ASN A 201 -0.04 10.46 -14.14
N ALA A 202 -0.09 9.55 -15.11
CA ALA A 202 -0.55 9.82 -16.47
C ALA A 202 -2.01 10.33 -16.58
N LEU A 203 -2.82 10.17 -15.52
CA LEU A 203 -4.22 10.60 -15.51
C LEU A 203 -4.41 11.99 -14.89
N THR A 204 -3.35 12.60 -14.36
CA THR A 204 -3.42 13.93 -13.74
C THR A 204 -3.07 15.04 -14.75
N PRO A 205 -3.72 16.23 -14.68
CA PRO A 205 -3.45 17.31 -15.64
C PRO A 205 -2.13 18.05 -15.37
N THR A 206 -1.55 17.85 -14.20
CA THR A 206 -0.31 18.50 -13.76
C THR A 206 0.64 17.49 -13.15
N THR A 207 1.92 17.86 -13.11
CA THR A 207 2.92 17.21 -12.24
C THR A 207 2.59 17.43 -10.78
N GLY A 208 3.32 16.75 -9.89
CA GLY A 208 3.23 16.88 -8.43
C GLY A 208 3.95 15.72 -7.76
N HIS A 209 3.99 15.72 -6.44
CA HIS A 209 4.61 14.63 -5.70
C HIS A 209 3.72 13.39 -5.70
N HIS A 210 4.08 12.37 -6.47
CA HIS A 210 3.25 11.15 -6.57
C HIS A 210 3.17 10.36 -5.25
N ALA A 211 4.05 10.62 -4.32
CA ALA A 211 4.08 9.98 -3.01
C ALA A 211 4.42 10.98 -1.87
N GLY A 212 4.06 12.27 -2.02
CA GLY A 212 4.32 13.31 -1.03
C GLY A 212 3.68 12.98 0.33
N LEU A 213 4.42 13.24 1.43
CA LEU A 213 3.86 13.06 2.78
C LEU A 213 2.78 14.10 3.07
N TYR A 214 3.02 15.36 2.70
CA TYR A 214 2.09 16.47 2.83
C TYR A 214 1.83 17.15 1.49
N ALA A 215 0.90 18.10 1.45
CA ALA A 215 0.64 18.90 0.28
C ALA A 215 1.82 19.84 -0.04
N ALA A 216 2.16 19.98 -1.33
CA ALA A 216 3.13 20.97 -1.78
C ALA A 216 2.60 22.41 -1.59
N PRO A 217 3.48 23.44 -1.54
CA PRO A 217 3.05 24.84 -1.33
C PRO A 217 2.13 25.36 -2.46
N TYR A 218 2.27 24.80 -3.65
CA TYR A 218 1.51 25.18 -4.84
C TYR A 218 0.39 24.19 -5.18
N ALA A 219 0.13 23.27 -4.27
CA ALA A 219 -0.90 22.25 -4.43
C ALA A 219 -2.30 22.88 -4.50
N ALA A 220 -3.16 22.34 -5.34
CA ALA A 220 -4.58 22.67 -5.29
C ALA A 220 -5.18 22.22 -3.94
N PRO A 221 -6.26 22.87 -3.46
CA PRO A 221 -6.83 22.55 -2.15
C PRO A 221 -7.18 21.09 -1.91
N ASN A 222 -7.41 20.34 -3.02
CA ASN A 222 -7.78 18.93 -2.98
C ASN A 222 -6.68 18.00 -3.51
N ASP A 223 -5.44 18.48 -3.65
CA ASP A 223 -4.35 17.62 -4.09
C ASP A 223 -4.07 16.52 -3.06
N ARG A 224 -3.80 15.33 -3.60
CA ARG A 224 -3.60 14.11 -2.81
C ARG A 224 -2.23 14.13 -2.16
N ASN A 225 -2.16 13.58 -0.95
CA ASN A 225 -0.93 13.34 -0.20
C ASN A 225 -1.16 12.26 0.86
N ALA A 226 -0.09 11.72 1.42
CA ALA A 226 -0.18 10.60 2.35
C ALA A 226 -0.91 10.97 3.67
N ASP A 227 -0.66 12.15 4.22
CA ASP A 227 -1.32 12.62 5.45
C ASP A 227 -2.83 12.73 5.28
N ALA A 228 -3.30 13.32 4.17
CA ALA A 228 -4.73 13.42 3.88
C ALA A 228 -5.38 12.04 3.70
N SER A 229 -4.71 11.14 2.99
CA SER A 229 -5.17 9.76 2.82
C SER A 229 -5.28 9.01 4.16
N ILE A 230 -4.26 9.05 5.01
CA ILE A 230 -4.29 8.43 6.34
C ILE A 230 -5.37 9.06 7.23
N LYS A 231 -5.52 10.38 7.21
CA LYS A 231 -6.59 11.07 7.97
C LYS A 231 -7.98 10.66 7.53
N GLN A 232 -8.20 10.43 6.24
CA GLN A 232 -9.48 9.92 5.73
C GLN A 232 -9.79 8.52 6.28
N HIS A 233 -8.81 7.62 6.31
CA HIS A 233 -8.95 6.28 6.90
C HIS A 233 -9.25 6.36 8.41
N LEU A 234 -8.50 7.18 9.16
CA LEU A 234 -8.74 7.40 10.58
C LEU A 234 -10.15 7.99 10.84
N GLY A 235 -10.60 8.92 9.98
CA GLY A 235 -11.92 9.52 10.02
C GLY A 235 -13.07 8.52 9.81
N ALA A 236 -12.81 7.42 9.11
CA ALA A 236 -13.75 6.29 8.98
C ALA A 236 -13.79 5.37 10.22
N GLY A 237 -13.04 5.70 11.29
CA GLY A 237 -13.02 4.92 12.52
C GLY A 237 -12.05 3.74 12.52
N ILE A 238 -11.18 3.65 11.52
CA ILE A 238 -10.18 2.56 11.45
C ILE A 238 -9.10 2.79 12.51
N PRO A 239 -8.79 1.79 13.35
CA PRO A 239 -7.70 1.91 14.31
C PRO A 239 -6.35 2.18 13.64
N PRO A 240 -5.52 3.11 14.14
CA PRO A 240 -4.26 3.49 13.50
C PRO A 240 -3.28 2.33 13.36
N ASP A 241 -3.24 1.39 14.29
CA ASP A 241 -2.39 0.20 14.26
C ASP A 241 -2.76 -0.82 13.17
N LYS A 242 -3.93 -0.66 12.53
CA LYS A 242 -4.31 -1.41 11.33
C LYS A 242 -3.85 -0.75 10.03
N LEU A 243 -3.50 0.52 10.03
CA LEU A 243 -3.09 1.26 8.83
C LEU A 243 -1.59 1.10 8.60
N VAL A 244 -1.22 0.61 7.42
CA VAL A 244 0.15 0.45 6.96
C VAL A 244 0.38 1.43 5.83
N LEU A 245 1.29 2.41 6.05
CA LEU A 245 1.54 3.49 5.10
C LEU A 245 2.34 2.97 3.90
N GLY A 246 1.80 3.14 2.69
CA GLY A 246 2.43 2.73 1.44
C GLY A 246 3.48 3.72 0.95
N VAL A 247 4.57 3.21 0.40
CA VAL A 247 5.62 3.99 -0.25
C VAL A 247 6.02 3.37 -1.57
N ALA A 248 6.55 4.19 -2.48
CA ALA A 248 6.92 3.75 -3.82
C ALA A 248 8.42 3.52 -3.94
N PHE A 249 8.81 2.35 -4.45
CA PHE A 249 10.20 2.09 -4.82
C PHE A 249 10.48 2.47 -6.28
N TYR A 250 9.68 3.38 -6.82
CA TYR A 250 9.78 3.90 -8.18
C TYR A 250 9.43 5.39 -8.24
N GLY A 251 9.77 6.02 -9.36
CA GLY A 251 9.36 7.39 -9.67
C GLY A 251 8.45 7.46 -10.88
N ARG A 252 7.80 8.62 -11.07
CA ARG A 252 6.96 8.97 -12.20
C ARG A 252 7.60 10.12 -12.98
N GLY A 253 7.85 9.92 -14.28
CA GLY A 253 8.51 10.87 -15.17
C GLY A 253 7.53 11.62 -16.05
N PHE A 254 7.77 12.92 -16.22
CA PHE A 254 6.99 13.83 -17.05
C PHE A 254 7.91 14.69 -17.90
N ALA A 255 7.51 15.01 -19.14
CA ALA A 255 8.28 15.82 -20.06
C ALA A 255 7.47 16.98 -20.65
N GLY A 256 8.20 18.02 -21.10
CA GLY A 256 7.60 19.26 -21.57
C GLY A 256 6.90 20.02 -20.46
N VAL A 257 7.40 19.89 -19.24
CA VAL A 257 6.83 20.51 -18.04
C VAL A 257 7.11 22.01 -18.05
N LYS A 258 6.16 22.85 -17.66
CA LYS A 258 6.39 24.28 -17.50
C LYS A 258 7.39 24.51 -16.36
N PRO A 259 8.33 25.51 -16.52
CA PRO A 259 9.48 25.65 -15.62
C PRO A 259 9.17 26.32 -14.28
N GLU A 260 7.99 26.88 -14.09
CA GLU A 260 7.60 27.53 -12.85
C GLU A 260 7.69 26.51 -11.70
N HIS A 261 8.21 26.94 -10.56
CA HIS A 261 8.39 26.11 -9.35
C HIS A 261 9.18 24.81 -9.62
N ASP A 262 10.18 24.87 -10.50
CA ASP A 262 10.99 23.72 -10.93
C ASP A 262 10.15 22.53 -11.41
N GLY A 263 9.02 22.85 -12.03
CA GLY A 263 8.09 21.89 -12.59
C GLY A 263 7.11 21.27 -11.59
N VAL A 264 7.06 21.68 -10.33
CA VAL A 264 6.10 21.16 -9.33
C VAL A 264 4.72 21.78 -9.56
N ASN A 265 3.68 20.95 -9.61
CA ASN A 265 2.28 21.32 -9.87
C ASN A 265 2.08 22.09 -11.19
N GLN A 266 2.81 21.71 -12.23
CA GLN A 266 2.80 22.35 -13.53
C GLN A 266 2.17 21.47 -14.61
N PRO A 267 1.51 22.08 -15.62
CA PRO A 267 1.11 21.37 -16.82
C PRO A 267 2.33 20.77 -17.55
N TYR A 268 2.11 19.64 -18.19
CA TYR A 268 3.13 18.91 -18.94
C TYR A 268 2.62 18.47 -20.31
N GLU A 269 3.52 18.15 -21.23
CA GLU A 269 3.17 17.73 -22.59
C GLU A 269 2.88 16.22 -22.67
N ARG A 270 3.66 15.40 -21.92
CA ARG A 270 3.47 13.95 -21.89
C ARG A 270 3.97 13.34 -20.59
N PHE A 271 3.30 12.29 -20.16
CA PHE A 271 3.82 11.34 -19.20
C PHE A 271 4.87 10.46 -19.90
N GLU A 272 6.03 10.23 -19.29
CA GLU A 272 7.09 9.45 -19.92
C GLU A 272 7.07 7.99 -19.48
N ALA A 273 7.29 7.74 -18.19
CA ALA A 273 7.38 6.38 -17.67
C ALA A 273 7.31 6.33 -16.15
N ALA A 274 7.19 5.11 -15.62
CA ALA A 274 7.63 4.77 -14.29
C ALA A 274 9.09 4.31 -14.34
N HIS A 275 9.91 4.74 -13.38
CA HIS A 275 11.33 4.41 -13.28
C HIS A 275 11.59 3.69 -11.97
N PRO A 276 12.07 2.44 -11.96
CA PRO A 276 12.57 1.80 -10.74
C PRO A 276 13.58 2.68 -10.00
N TYR A 277 13.58 2.67 -8.68
CA TYR A 277 14.53 3.49 -7.90
C TYR A 277 15.99 3.19 -8.25
N ALA A 278 16.32 1.94 -8.49
CA ALA A 278 17.67 1.56 -8.95
C ALA A 278 18.07 2.27 -10.26
N GLU A 279 17.11 2.42 -11.20
CA GLU A 279 17.33 3.17 -12.43
C GLU A 279 17.51 4.67 -12.17
N LEU A 280 16.72 5.23 -11.22
CA LEU A 280 16.87 6.64 -10.83
C LEU A 280 18.27 6.93 -10.30
N VAL A 281 18.80 6.04 -9.46
CA VAL A 281 20.18 6.14 -8.93
C VAL A 281 21.22 6.02 -10.04
N GLU A 282 21.02 5.11 -10.97
CA GLU A 282 21.98 4.87 -12.05
C GLU A 282 22.00 5.98 -13.09
N LYS A 283 20.82 6.51 -13.47
CA LYS A 283 20.70 7.34 -14.68
C LYS A 283 20.32 8.81 -14.41
N PHE A 284 19.67 9.12 -13.29
CA PHE A 284 19.02 10.41 -13.12
C PHE A 284 19.50 11.21 -11.91
N ILE A 285 19.66 10.62 -10.74
CA ILE A 285 20.01 11.36 -9.53
C ILE A 285 21.43 11.95 -9.65
N GLY A 286 21.51 13.29 -9.82
CA GLY A 286 22.75 14.00 -10.04
C GLY A 286 23.44 13.72 -11.37
N ARG A 287 22.69 13.24 -12.38
CA ARG A 287 23.20 12.84 -13.70
C ARG A 287 22.34 13.40 -14.82
N ASN A 288 22.91 13.43 -16.03
CA ASN A 288 22.19 13.80 -17.27
C ASN A 288 21.45 15.14 -17.18
N GLY A 289 21.98 16.10 -16.40
CA GLY A 289 21.38 17.42 -16.21
C GLY A 289 20.22 17.46 -15.20
N PHE A 290 19.87 16.34 -14.56
CA PHE A 290 18.91 16.33 -13.49
C PHE A 290 19.53 16.78 -12.16
N VAL A 291 18.85 17.69 -11.49
CA VAL A 291 19.18 18.14 -10.14
C VAL A 291 18.16 17.54 -9.17
N ARG A 292 18.62 17.00 -8.04
CA ARG A 292 17.75 16.58 -6.95
C ARG A 292 17.35 17.80 -6.13
N GLU A 293 16.06 18.02 -6.05
CA GLU A 293 15.47 19.04 -5.21
C GLU A 293 14.69 18.39 -4.05
N TRP A 294 14.42 19.18 -3.01
CA TRP A 294 13.67 18.75 -1.85
C TRP A 294 12.56 19.74 -1.54
N ASP A 295 11.33 19.28 -1.51
CA ASP A 295 10.19 20.07 -1.06
C ASP A 295 10.00 19.90 0.46
N GLU A 296 10.39 20.94 1.21
CA GLU A 296 10.27 20.95 2.67
C GLU A 296 8.83 20.86 3.17
N HIS A 297 7.85 21.33 2.40
CA HIS A 297 6.44 21.28 2.79
C HIS A 297 5.89 19.88 2.54
N ALA A 298 6.11 19.33 1.36
CA ALA A 298 5.65 18.01 0.99
C ALA A 298 6.47 16.88 1.63
N GLN A 299 7.66 17.18 2.18
CA GLN A 299 8.65 16.20 2.66
C GLN A 299 8.94 15.14 1.59
N ALA A 300 9.19 15.60 0.37
CA ALA A 300 9.37 14.76 -0.79
C ALA A 300 10.50 15.25 -1.71
N PRO A 301 11.32 14.33 -2.27
CA PRO A 301 12.29 14.66 -3.30
C PRO A 301 11.63 14.71 -4.68
N PHE A 302 12.27 15.46 -5.58
CA PHE A 302 12.01 15.38 -7.01
C PHE A 302 13.27 15.67 -7.80
N LEU A 303 13.27 15.30 -9.07
CA LEU A 303 14.34 15.61 -10.01
C LEU A 303 13.83 16.60 -11.04
N TRP A 304 14.57 17.67 -11.24
CA TRP A 304 14.29 18.67 -12.26
C TRP A 304 15.44 18.78 -13.25
N ASN A 305 15.11 18.79 -14.55
CA ASN A 305 16.04 19.12 -15.61
C ASN A 305 15.52 20.35 -16.40
N ALA A 306 16.08 21.51 -16.10
CA ALA A 306 15.64 22.78 -16.69
C ALA A 306 15.87 22.86 -18.22
N GLN A 307 16.87 22.15 -18.76
CA GLN A 307 17.16 22.18 -20.19
C GLN A 307 16.15 21.38 -21.01
N THR A 308 15.79 20.19 -20.53
CA THR A 308 14.85 19.29 -21.20
C THR A 308 13.42 19.49 -20.74
N ARG A 309 13.19 20.29 -19.67
CA ARG A 309 11.90 20.45 -19.01
C ARG A 309 11.31 19.10 -18.56
N ALA A 310 12.16 18.24 -18.00
CA ALA A 310 11.78 16.94 -17.47
C ALA A 310 11.70 17.00 -15.96
N PHE A 311 10.64 16.39 -15.41
CA PHE A 311 10.35 16.31 -14.00
C PHE A 311 10.16 14.84 -13.62
N ILE A 312 10.80 14.40 -12.52
CA ILE A 312 10.58 13.06 -11.98
C ILE A 312 10.29 13.19 -10.48
N THR A 313 9.16 12.66 -10.04
CA THR A 313 8.78 12.57 -8.64
C THR A 313 9.02 11.14 -8.14
N TYR A 314 9.52 10.98 -6.91
CA TYR A 314 9.89 9.66 -6.38
C TYR A 314 10.02 9.70 -4.84
N ASP A 315 10.27 8.55 -4.22
CA ASP A 315 10.71 8.45 -2.82
C ASP A 315 12.20 8.15 -2.74
N ASP A 316 12.88 8.69 -1.73
CA ASP A 316 14.28 8.41 -1.42
C ASP A 316 14.49 8.12 0.08
N PRO A 317 15.69 7.77 0.55
CA PRO A 317 15.95 7.53 1.97
C PRO A 317 15.53 8.67 2.90
N GLN A 318 15.59 9.94 2.46
CA GLN A 318 15.19 11.09 3.28
C GLN A 318 13.66 11.14 3.43
N SER A 319 12.89 11.00 2.35
CA SER A 319 11.43 11.00 2.42
C SER A 319 10.91 9.79 3.21
N LEU A 320 11.55 8.63 3.07
CA LEU A 320 11.19 7.44 3.84
C LEU A 320 11.47 7.59 5.34
N ALA A 321 12.53 8.30 5.73
CA ALA A 321 12.79 8.64 7.13
C ALA A 321 11.68 9.53 7.70
N SER A 322 11.24 10.58 6.96
CA SER A 322 10.11 11.44 7.34
C SER A 322 8.80 10.64 7.47
N LYS A 323 8.54 9.72 6.54
CA LYS A 323 7.36 8.85 6.57
C LYS A 323 7.40 7.86 7.73
N ALA A 324 8.57 7.31 8.05
CA ALA A 324 8.73 6.42 9.21
C ALA A 324 8.52 7.15 10.54
N GLU A 325 8.99 8.39 10.65
CA GLU A 325 8.69 9.25 11.80
C GLU A 325 7.18 9.51 11.92
N TYR A 326 6.52 9.81 10.79
CA TYR A 326 5.07 9.98 10.73
C TYR A 326 4.34 8.73 11.23
N VAL A 327 4.74 7.52 10.78
CA VAL A 327 4.17 6.23 11.21
C VAL A 327 4.26 6.07 12.73
N ARG A 328 5.43 6.33 13.32
CA ARG A 328 5.63 6.24 14.77
C ARG A 328 4.79 7.28 15.53
N LYS A 329 4.82 8.53 15.08
CA LYS A 329 4.09 9.65 15.70
C LYS A 329 2.59 9.41 15.73
N HIS A 330 2.03 8.86 14.64
CA HIS A 330 0.60 8.58 14.51
C HIS A 330 0.22 7.17 14.96
N ARG A 331 1.18 6.37 15.46
CA ARG A 331 0.98 4.99 15.93
C ARG A 331 0.36 4.10 14.87
N LEU A 332 0.75 4.28 13.61
CA LEU A 332 0.29 3.43 12.52
C LEU A 332 0.88 2.02 12.63
N GLY A 333 0.31 1.09 11.88
CA GLY A 333 0.67 -0.32 11.92
C GLY A 333 2.01 -0.68 11.26
N GLY A 334 2.63 0.27 10.52
CA GLY A 334 3.90 0.04 9.83
C GLY A 334 3.98 0.70 8.46
N MET A 335 4.88 0.19 7.62
CA MET A 335 5.07 0.64 6.24
C MET A 335 4.99 -0.52 5.26
N MET A 336 4.42 -0.26 4.08
CA MET A 336 4.35 -1.17 2.94
C MET A 336 5.01 -0.52 1.73
N PHE A 337 5.55 -1.30 0.81
CA PHE A 337 6.12 -0.74 -0.40
C PHE A 337 5.81 -1.57 -1.66
N TRP A 338 5.59 -0.85 -2.75
CA TRP A 338 5.50 -1.34 -4.12
C TRP A 338 6.77 -0.96 -4.85
N GLU A 339 7.66 -1.83 -5.34
CA GLU A 339 7.78 -3.23 -5.00
C GLU A 339 9.28 -3.57 -4.86
N LEU A 340 9.60 -4.69 -4.28
CA LEU A 340 10.94 -5.04 -3.79
C LEU A 340 12.03 -5.05 -4.87
N SER A 341 11.74 -5.50 -6.10
CA SER A 341 12.76 -5.63 -7.15
C SER A 341 13.29 -4.27 -7.64
N GLN A 342 12.56 -3.19 -7.38
CA GLN A 342 12.88 -1.85 -7.87
C GLN A 342 13.94 -1.12 -7.02
N ASP A 343 14.30 -1.67 -5.85
CA ASP A 343 15.40 -1.20 -5.00
C ASP A 343 16.52 -2.25 -4.90
N SER A 344 17.15 -2.57 -6.02
CA SER A 344 18.20 -3.61 -6.06
C SER A 344 19.41 -3.31 -5.15
N GLY A 345 19.63 -2.05 -4.78
CA GLY A 345 20.65 -1.61 -3.84
C GLY A 345 20.27 -1.74 -2.37
N GLY A 346 18.98 -1.94 -2.05
CA GLY A 346 18.43 -2.06 -0.70
C GLY A 346 18.40 -0.77 0.11
N ALA A 347 18.67 0.38 -0.50
CA ALA A 347 18.77 1.67 0.20
C ALA A 347 17.43 2.13 0.77
N LEU A 348 16.33 1.93 0.03
CA LEU A 348 15.00 2.29 0.47
C LEU A 348 14.50 1.36 1.58
N LEU A 349 14.70 0.06 1.42
CA LEU A 349 14.35 -0.90 2.47
C LEU A 349 15.13 -0.63 3.77
N ASP A 350 16.42 -0.30 3.67
CA ASP A 350 17.23 0.05 4.84
C ASP A 350 16.73 1.32 5.52
N ALA A 351 16.31 2.33 4.76
CA ALA A 351 15.72 3.55 5.30
C ALA A 351 14.42 3.27 6.07
N ILE A 352 13.53 2.42 5.54
CA ILE A 352 12.30 1.99 6.23
C ILE A 352 12.65 1.30 7.55
N VAL A 353 13.49 0.27 7.49
CA VAL A 353 13.84 -0.54 8.67
C VAL A 353 14.51 0.30 9.76
N ASN A 354 15.41 1.20 9.38
CA ASN A 354 16.09 2.07 10.34
C ASN A 354 15.17 3.17 10.89
N GLY A 355 14.29 3.70 10.04
CA GLY A 355 13.33 4.72 10.45
C GLY A 355 12.25 4.19 11.39
N LEU A 356 11.86 2.92 11.31
CA LEU A 356 10.83 2.31 12.15
C LEU A 356 11.34 1.80 13.52
N LYS A 357 12.64 1.73 13.73
CA LYS A 357 13.26 1.43 15.04
C LYS A 357 13.10 2.63 15.98
#